data_87d8643a672150b42d02c55e101836bd
#
_entry.id   87d8643a672150b42d02c55e101836bd
#
_cell.length_a   1.000
_cell.length_b   1.000
_cell.length_c   1.000
_cell.angle_alpha   90.00
_cell.angle_beta   90.00
_cell.angle_gamma   90.00
#
_symmetry.space_group_name_H-M   'P 1'
#
loop_
_entity.id
_entity.type
_entity.pdbx_description
1 polymer ?
#
loop_
_entity_poly.entity_id
_entity_poly.type
_entity_poly.pdbx_seq_one_letter_code
_entity_poly.pdbx_strand_id
1 'polypeptide(L)'
;MPTEKRRRNTRKASPQATSPEATVWPDLAGIHAFLIEDNEDTRTLIDETLQHCGAVVSVYSSADAAMADLPEFLPSVFISDLSMPGLDGLQFMRRMRQVSPERGGQVPAIAITAYYEDYAAAEALEAGFNAYMIKPIRLEELTRLVKDLATKTAP
;
A
#
# COMPACT_ATOMS: atom_id res chain seq x y z
N MET A 1 -8.56 -19.73 -64.04
CA MET A 1 -8.79 -19.82 -63.02
C MET A 1 -8.50 -18.96 -62.06
N PRO A 2 -9.08 -18.46 -61.70
CA PRO A 2 -8.89 -17.43 -60.84
C PRO A 2 -8.59 -17.82 -59.59
N THR A 3 -7.65 -17.56 -59.36
CA THR A 3 -7.27 -17.92 -58.24
C THR A 3 -7.68 -16.98 -57.36
N GLU A 4 -8.52 -17.11 -56.79
CA GLU A 4 -8.92 -16.41 -55.90
C GLU A 4 -7.97 -15.99 -54.94
N LYS A 5 -7.54 -15.00 -55.00
CA LYS A 5 -6.71 -14.51 -54.14
C LYS A 5 -7.33 -14.36 -52.89
N ARG A 6 -7.21 -15.14 -52.11
CA ARG A 6 -7.68 -15.08 -50.92
C ARG A 6 -7.16 -13.90 -50.32
N ARG A 7 -7.82 -12.97 -50.18
CA ARG A 7 -7.47 -11.89 -49.55
C ARG A 7 -7.17 -12.26 -48.22
N ARG A 8 -6.13 -12.42 -47.89
CA ARG A 8 -5.76 -12.66 -46.65
C ARG A 8 -6.25 -11.57 -45.88
N ASN A 9 -7.09 -11.74 -45.14
CA ASN A 9 -7.63 -10.78 -44.32
C ASN A 9 -6.63 -10.45 -43.31
N THR A 10 -5.81 -9.71 -43.64
CA THR A 10 -4.85 -9.38 -42.68
C THR A 10 -5.51 -8.49 -41.76
N ARG A 11 -6.29 -9.04 -40.99
CA ARG A 11 -6.90 -8.30 -40.06
C ARG A 11 -5.82 -7.87 -39.27
N LYS A 12 -5.28 -6.87 -39.43
CA LYS A 12 -4.36 -6.39 -38.70
C LYS A 12 -4.88 -6.19 -37.42
N ALA A 13 -4.49 -6.73 -36.56
CA ALA A 13 -4.90 -6.64 -35.28
C ALA A 13 -4.76 -5.22 -35.04
N SER A 14 -5.74 -4.66 -34.79
CA SER A 14 -5.68 -3.33 -34.66
C SER A 14 -4.87 -3.02 -33.51
N PRO A 15 -4.06 -2.21 -33.60
CA PRO A 15 -3.16 -1.81 -32.62
C PRO A 15 -3.79 -1.44 -31.38
N GLN A 16 -4.86 -0.99 -31.48
CA GLN A 16 -5.46 -0.67 -30.39
C GLN A 16 -5.37 -1.53 -29.42
N ALA A 17 -5.19 -2.38 -29.76
CA ALA A 17 -5.17 -3.35 -28.89
C ALA A 17 -4.35 -2.92 -27.83
N THR A 18 -4.24 -1.85 -27.61
CA THR A 18 -3.56 -1.52 -26.49
C THR A 18 -4.46 -1.84 -25.44
N SER A 19 -4.55 -2.98 -25.16
CA SER A 19 -5.31 -3.34 -24.04
C SER A 19 -4.36 -2.78 -23.06
N PRO A 20 -4.81 -2.25 -22.06
CA PRO A 20 -3.99 -1.64 -21.06
C PRO A 20 -3.09 -2.76 -20.65
N GLU A 21 -1.87 -2.57 -20.62
CA GLU A 21 -0.98 -3.57 -20.26
C GLU A 21 -1.52 -4.14 -19.01
N ALA A 22 -1.72 -5.37 -18.96
CA ALA A 22 -2.22 -6.04 -17.81
C ALA A 22 -1.34 -5.56 -16.69
N THR A 23 -1.91 -5.04 -15.65
CA THR A 23 -1.15 -4.57 -14.52
C THR A 23 -0.39 -5.74 -13.94
N VAL A 24 0.91 -5.61 -13.86
CA VAL A 24 1.70 -6.65 -13.26
C VAL A 24 1.79 -6.32 -11.79
N TRP A 25 1.11 -7.07 -10.99
CA TRP A 25 1.12 -6.87 -9.56
C TRP A 25 2.33 -7.54 -8.93
N PRO A 26 2.95 -6.92 -7.94
CA PRO A 26 4.10 -7.54 -7.28
C PRO A 26 3.63 -8.72 -6.43
N ASP A 27 4.53 -9.63 -6.15
CA ASP A 27 4.24 -10.76 -5.27
C ASP A 27 4.57 -10.31 -3.86
N LEU A 28 3.56 -10.25 -3.02
CA LEU A 28 3.71 -9.83 -1.63
C LEU A 28 3.65 -11.00 -0.65
N ALA A 29 3.89 -12.22 -1.14
CA ALA A 29 3.91 -13.38 -0.26
C ALA A 29 4.96 -13.19 0.82
N GLY A 30 4.64 -13.54 2.04
CA GLY A 30 5.54 -13.39 3.17
C GLY A 30 5.49 -12.02 3.84
N ILE A 31 4.77 -11.07 3.27
CA ILE A 31 4.64 -9.74 3.84
C ILE A 31 3.35 -9.69 4.67
N HIS A 32 3.46 -9.16 5.87
CA HIS A 32 2.31 -8.95 6.74
C HIS A 32 2.16 -7.45 6.92
N ALA A 33 1.09 -6.87 6.44
CA ALA A 33 0.84 -5.44 6.55
C ALA A 33 -0.18 -5.14 7.64
N PHE A 34 0.08 -4.10 8.42
CA PHE A 34 -0.93 -3.56 9.33
C PHE A 34 -1.50 -2.36 8.60
N LEU A 35 -2.79 -2.40 8.32
CA LEU A 35 -3.49 -1.35 7.61
C LEU A 35 -4.40 -0.63 8.60
N ILE A 36 -4.14 0.63 8.83
CA ILE A 36 -4.87 1.45 9.78
C ILE A 36 -5.60 2.54 9.01
N GLU A 37 -6.90 2.41 8.88
CA GLU A 37 -7.72 3.31 8.08
C GLU A 37 -9.13 3.31 8.63
N ASP A 38 -9.65 4.47 8.98
CA ASP A 38 -10.99 4.55 9.57
C ASP A 38 -12.10 4.51 8.51
N ASN A 39 -11.82 4.87 7.27
CA ASN A 39 -12.83 4.80 6.22
C ASN A 39 -12.95 3.36 5.73
N GLU A 40 -14.15 2.80 5.89
CA GLU A 40 -14.37 1.41 5.54
C GLU A 40 -14.12 1.08 4.08
N ASP A 41 -14.58 1.92 3.18
CA ASP A 41 -14.42 1.64 1.75
C ASP A 41 -12.96 1.65 1.34
N THR A 42 -12.19 2.61 1.82
CA THR A 42 -10.77 2.70 1.51
C THR A 42 -10.03 1.51 2.14
N ARG A 43 -10.38 1.17 3.37
CA ARG A 43 -9.76 0.06 4.08
C ARG A 43 -10.01 -1.26 3.34
N THR A 44 -11.25 -1.51 2.93
CA THR A 44 -11.60 -2.73 2.21
C THR A 44 -10.86 -2.82 0.87
N LEU A 45 -10.79 -1.72 0.14
CA LEU A 45 -10.13 -1.71 -1.15
C LEU A 45 -8.64 -2.04 -1.03
N ILE A 46 -7.96 -1.42 -0.09
CA ILE A 46 -6.54 -1.66 0.11
C ILE A 46 -6.32 -3.10 0.60
N ASP A 47 -7.13 -3.53 1.55
CA ASP A 47 -7.02 -4.88 2.12
C ASP A 47 -7.16 -5.93 1.01
N GLU A 48 -8.20 -5.84 0.21
CA GLU A 48 -8.42 -6.80 -0.85
C GLU A 48 -7.30 -6.80 -1.89
N THR A 49 -6.79 -5.62 -2.20
CA THR A 49 -5.71 -5.50 -3.18
C THR A 49 -4.42 -6.15 -2.66
N LEU A 50 -4.06 -5.88 -1.41
CA LEU A 50 -2.86 -6.46 -0.83
C LEU A 50 -2.98 -7.99 -0.71
N GLN A 51 -4.16 -8.47 -0.33
CA GLN A 51 -4.38 -9.91 -0.25
C GLN A 51 -4.31 -10.56 -1.63
N HIS A 52 -4.82 -9.88 -2.64
CA HIS A 52 -4.74 -10.39 -4.02
C HIS A 52 -3.27 -10.57 -4.42
N CYS A 53 -2.40 -9.74 -3.93
CA CYS A 53 -0.98 -9.84 -4.21
C CYS A 53 -0.25 -10.85 -3.32
N GLY A 54 -0.94 -11.47 -2.39
CA GLY A 54 -0.34 -12.51 -1.54
C GLY A 54 0.01 -12.10 -0.12
N ALA A 55 -0.22 -10.86 0.26
CA ALA A 55 0.11 -10.40 1.61
C ALA A 55 -0.92 -10.87 2.64
N VAL A 56 -0.48 -10.98 3.87
CA VAL A 56 -1.38 -11.16 5.00
C VAL A 56 -1.64 -9.74 5.48
N VAL A 57 -2.89 -9.39 5.72
CA VAL A 57 -3.24 -8.02 6.12
C VAL A 57 -4.05 -8.06 7.41
N SER A 58 -3.62 -7.31 8.39
CA SER A 58 -4.39 -7.10 9.60
C SER A 58 -4.95 -5.70 9.50
N VAL A 59 -6.27 -5.58 9.54
CA VAL A 59 -6.92 -4.29 9.35
C VAL A 59 -7.42 -3.71 10.65
N TYR A 60 -7.27 -2.43 10.81
CA TYR A 60 -7.68 -1.72 12.01
C TYR A 60 -8.37 -0.43 11.64
N SER A 61 -9.42 -0.09 12.35
CA SER A 61 -10.12 1.16 12.13
C SER A 61 -9.54 2.30 12.97
N SER A 62 -8.59 1.99 13.86
CA SER A 62 -7.95 2.99 14.70
C SER A 62 -6.50 2.60 15.01
N ALA A 63 -5.68 3.59 15.33
CA ALA A 63 -4.32 3.35 15.71
C ALA A 63 -4.23 2.63 17.06
N ASP A 64 -5.14 2.92 17.96
CA ASP A 64 -5.15 2.27 19.27
C ASP A 64 -5.36 0.76 19.12
N ALA A 65 -6.24 0.35 18.22
CA ALA A 65 -6.49 -1.08 17.99
C ALA A 65 -5.25 -1.75 17.41
N ALA A 66 -4.54 -1.09 16.51
CA ALA A 66 -3.32 -1.64 15.94
C ALA A 66 -2.24 -1.79 17.00
N MET A 67 -2.09 -0.79 17.85
CA MET A 67 -1.07 -0.81 18.89
C MET A 67 -1.32 -1.91 19.91
N ALA A 68 -2.57 -2.25 20.15
CA ALA A 68 -2.91 -3.30 21.10
C ALA A 68 -2.43 -4.69 20.65
N ASP A 69 -2.32 -4.89 19.35
CA ASP A 69 -1.88 -6.17 18.80
C ASP A 69 -0.36 -6.28 18.64
N LEU A 70 0.35 -5.17 18.68
CA LEU A 70 1.77 -5.17 18.39
C LEU A 70 2.65 -6.05 19.28
N PRO A 71 2.36 -6.24 20.54
CA PRO A 71 3.22 -7.11 21.33
C PRO A 71 3.22 -8.54 20.84
N GLU A 72 2.18 -8.97 20.17
CA GLU A 72 2.09 -10.35 19.70
C GLU A 72 2.47 -10.54 18.24
N PHE A 73 2.25 -9.53 17.43
CA PHE A 73 2.54 -9.66 16.01
C PHE A 73 3.30 -8.44 15.52
N LEU A 74 4.44 -8.65 14.87
CA LEU A 74 5.15 -7.55 14.25
C LEU A 74 4.89 -7.59 12.76
N PRO A 75 4.34 -6.53 12.19
CA PRO A 75 4.13 -6.51 10.75
C PRO A 75 5.44 -6.21 10.00
N SER A 76 5.43 -6.42 8.70
CA SER A 76 6.54 -6.06 7.83
C SER A 76 6.44 -4.61 7.42
N VAL A 77 5.24 -4.04 7.47
CA VAL A 77 4.98 -2.66 7.04
C VAL A 77 3.72 -2.14 7.68
N PHE A 78 3.72 -0.85 8.00
CA PHE A 78 2.52 -0.17 8.43
C PHE A 78 2.00 0.67 7.28
N ILE A 79 0.69 0.70 7.07
CA ILE A 79 0.05 1.61 6.14
C ILE A 79 -0.99 2.34 6.97
N SER A 80 -0.86 3.63 7.15
CA SER A 80 -1.75 4.38 8.03
C SER A 80 -2.24 5.67 7.42
N ASP A 81 -3.53 5.92 7.57
CA ASP A 81 -4.10 7.22 7.26
C ASP A 81 -3.55 8.19 8.30
N LEU A 82 -3.34 9.41 7.92
CA LEU A 82 -2.88 10.44 8.84
C LEU A 82 -4.03 11.08 9.60
N SER A 83 -5.22 11.14 9.00
CA SER A 83 -6.33 11.85 9.59
C SER A 83 -7.36 10.86 10.10
N MET A 84 -7.34 10.59 11.38
CA MET A 84 -8.27 9.67 12.02
C MET A 84 -8.74 10.26 13.35
N PRO A 85 -9.95 9.93 13.79
CA PRO A 85 -10.42 10.39 15.08
C PRO A 85 -9.58 9.75 16.18
N GLY A 86 -9.36 10.46 17.27
CA GLY A 86 -8.58 9.95 18.38
C GLY A 86 -7.10 10.07 18.07
N LEU A 87 -6.35 8.99 18.21
CA LEU A 87 -4.93 9.00 17.92
C LEU A 87 -4.74 9.06 16.42
N ASP A 88 -4.22 10.13 15.88
CA ASP A 88 -4.04 10.25 14.45
C ASP A 88 -2.77 9.54 13.99
N GLY A 89 -2.58 9.46 12.66
CA GLY A 89 -1.45 8.72 12.11
C GLY A 89 -0.09 9.30 12.45
N LEU A 90 0.01 10.62 12.60
CA LEU A 90 1.29 11.23 12.97
C LEU A 90 1.65 10.88 14.42
N GLN A 91 0.68 10.96 15.31
CA GLN A 91 0.89 10.62 16.71
C GLN A 91 1.23 9.15 16.85
N PHE A 92 0.55 8.30 16.11
CA PHE A 92 0.80 6.87 16.09
C PHE A 92 2.26 6.61 15.70
N MET A 93 2.70 7.23 14.61
CA MET A 93 4.04 6.98 14.12
C MET A 93 5.11 7.52 15.08
N ARG A 94 4.88 8.68 15.65
CA ARG A 94 5.82 9.23 16.65
C ARG A 94 5.98 8.27 17.83
N ARG A 95 4.89 7.68 18.28
CA ARG A 95 4.94 6.70 19.37
C ARG A 95 5.69 5.45 18.93
N MET A 96 5.40 4.96 17.73
CA MET A 96 6.07 3.76 17.24
C MET A 96 7.58 3.93 17.11
N ARG A 97 8.03 5.12 16.72
CA ARG A 97 9.47 5.35 16.57
C ARG A 97 10.21 5.45 17.91
N GLN A 98 9.48 5.50 19.00
CA GLN A 98 10.10 5.56 20.33
C GLN A 98 10.27 4.18 20.96
N VAL A 99 9.66 3.15 20.41
CA VAL A 99 9.81 1.80 20.99
C VAL A 99 11.00 1.10 20.34
N SER A 100 11.50 0.06 20.99
CA SER A 100 12.66 -0.66 20.48
C SER A 100 12.36 -1.36 19.16
N PRO A 101 13.38 -1.69 18.39
CA PRO A 101 13.19 -2.40 17.13
C PRO A 101 12.41 -3.70 17.31
N GLU A 102 12.67 -4.42 18.43
CA GLU A 102 11.99 -5.68 18.69
C GLU A 102 10.50 -5.47 18.92
N ARG A 103 10.08 -4.28 19.24
CA ARG A 103 8.68 -3.96 19.48
C ARG A 103 8.04 -3.21 18.30
N GLY A 104 8.76 -3.12 17.20
CA GLY A 104 8.23 -2.51 15.98
C GLY A 104 8.71 -1.11 15.67
N GLY A 105 9.67 -0.59 16.46
CA GLY A 105 10.11 0.80 16.30
C GLY A 105 10.76 1.13 14.97
N GLN A 106 11.19 0.12 14.21
CA GLN A 106 11.82 0.34 12.92
C GLN A 106 11.05 -0.26 11.74
N VAL A 107 9.83 -0.73 11.98
CA VAL A 107 9.02 -1.28 10.90
C VAL A 107 8.72 -0.15 9.91
N PRO A 108 8.95 -0.36 8.61
CA PRO A 108 8.71 0.70 7.63
C PRO A 108 7.23 1.06 7.57
N ALA A 109 6.96 2.30 7.26
CA ALA A 109 5.60 2.81 7.31
C ALA A 109 5.28 3.72 6.13
N ILE A 110 4.07 3.59 5.61
CA ILE A 110 3.57 4.39 4.51
C ILE A 110 2.39 5.20 5.03
N ALA A 111 2.43 6.51 4.85
CA ALA A 111 1.33 7.39 5.22
C ALA A 111 0.41 7.54 4.02
N ILE A 112 -0.90 7.50 4.25
CA ILE A 112 -1.86 7.80 3.20
C ILE A 112 -2.74 8.93 3.72
N THR A 113 -3.08 9.87 2.89
CA THR A 113 -3.82 11.05 3.34
C THR A 113 -4.59 11.72 2.22
N ALA A 114 -5.70 12.34 2.56
CA ALA A 114 -6.45 13.15 1.61
C ALA A 114 -5.88 14.57 1.52
N TYR A 115 -4.95 14.93 2.43
CA TYR A 115 -4.42 16.27 2.42
C TYR A 115 -3.21 16.39 1.50
N TYR A 116 -3.21 17.37 0.61
CA TYR A 116 -2.09 17.58 -0.28
C TYR A 116 -1.46 18.94 -0.03
N GLU A 117 -1.47 19.39 1.19
CA GLU A 117 -0.80 20.63 1.47
C GLU A 117 0.70 20.30 1.59
N ASP A 118 1.52 21.19 1.15
CA ASP A 118 2.95 20.97 1.11
C ASP A 118 3.56 20.47 2.41
N TYR A 119 3.05 20.90 3.53
CA TYR A 119 3.65 20.51 4.79
C TYR A 119 3.27 19.08 5.24
N ALA A 120 2.24 18.53 4.67
CA ALA A 120 1.79 17.20 5.10
C ALA A 120 2.84 16.12 4.85
N ALA A 121 3.52 16.18 3.72
CA ALA A 121 4.55 15.21 3.41
C ALA A 121 5.73 15.39 4.35
N ALA A 122 6.14 16.63 4.62
CA ALA A 122 7.24 16.91 5.51
C ALA A 122 6.92 16.45 6.92
N GLU A 123 5.70 16.70 7.40
CA GLU A 123 5.30 16.27 8.72
C GLU A 123 5.27 14.75 8.83
N ALA A 124 4.82 14.05 7.81
CA ALA A 124 4.77 12.60 7.82
C ALA A 124 6.20 12.03 7.90
N LEU A 125 7.11 12.56 7.10
CA LEU A 125 8.48 12.09 7.13
C LEU A 125 9.15 12.41 8.48
N GLU A 126 8.86 13.59 9.04
CA GLU A 126 9.43 13.95 10.31
C GLU A 126 8.89 13.05 11.42
N ALA A 127 7.64 12.63 11.34
CA ALA A 127 7.04 11.76 12.34
C ALA A 127 7.61 10.34 12.26
N GLY A 128 8.26 9.98 11.16
CA GLY A 128 8.90 8.69 11.01
C GLY A 128 8.36 7.80 9.91
N PHE A 129 7.45 8.31 9.08
CA PHE A 129 6.99 7.54 7.93
C PHE A 129 8.10 7.48 6.87
N ASN A 130 8.18 6.38 6.16
CA ASN A 130 9.19 6.20 5.11
C ASN A 130 8.68 6.65 3.75
N ALA A 131 7.38 6.74 3.59
CA ALA A 131 6.78 7.16 2.33
C ALA A 131 5.41 7.77 2.57
N TYR A 132 4.87 8.42 1.56
CA TYR A 132 3.66 9.19 1.71
C TYR A 132 2.91 9.13 0.39
N MET A 133 1.63 8.90 0.45
CA MET A 133 0.77 8.88 -0.72
C MET A 133 -0.49 9.70 -0.49
N ILE A 134 -0.96 10.39 -1.53
CA ILE A 134 -2.15 11.20 -1.45
C ILE A 134 -3.32 10.42 -2.01
N LYS A 135 -4.47 10.46 -1.36
CA LYS A 135 -5.70 9.85 -1.86
C LYS A 135 -6.23 10.65 -3.04
N PRO A 136 -6.78 10.02 -4.07
CA PRO A 136 -7.10 8.60 -4.16
C PRO A 136 -5.86 7.77 -4.43
N ILE A 137 -5.76 6.65 -3.75
CA ILE A 137 -4.57 5.82 -3.78
C ILE A 137 -4.46 5.08 -5.11
N ARG A 138 -3.27 5.10 -5.69
CA ARG A 138 -3.01 4.31 -6.87
C ARG A 138 -2.52 2.98 -6.36
N LEU A 139 -3.34 1.97 -6.52
CA LEU A 139 -3.05 0.66 -5.94
C LEU A 139 -1.78 0.02 -6.48
N GLU A 140 -1.45 0.26 -7.75
CA GLU A 140 -0.23 -0.28 -8.30
C GLU A 140 1.00 0.34 -7.63
N GLU A 141 0.95 1.62 -7.34
CA GLU A 141 2.06 2.28 -6.68
C GLU A 141 2.16 1.83 -5.24
N LEU A 142 1.02 1.68 -4.57
CA LEU A 142 1.02 1.25 -3.18
C LEU A 142 1.61 -0.14 -3.05
N THR A 143 1.21 -1.07 -3.90
CA THR A 143 1.70 -2.46 -3.80
C THR A 143 3.19 -2.54 -4.08
N ARG A 144 3.71 -1.75 -5.02
CA ARG A 144 5.14 -1.71 -5.29
C ARG A 144 5.90 -1.11 -4.12
N LEU A 145 5.35 -0.07 -3.53
CA LEU A 145 5.98 0.58 -2.40
C LEU A 145 6.03 -0.36 -1.19
N VAL A 146 4.94 -1.11 -0.97
CA VAL A 146 4.90 -2.11 0.09
C VAL A 146 6.00 -3.15 -0.14
N LYS A 147 6.14 -3.63 -1.37
CA LYS A 147 7.15 -4.61 -1.69
C LYS A 147 8.55 -4.06 -1.42
N ASP A 148 8.81 -2.86 -1.90
CA ASP A 148 10.11 -2.24 -1.74
C ASP A 148 10.48 -2.02 -0.27
N LEU A 149 9.58 -1.45 0.49
CA LEU A 149 9.87 -1.12 1.87
C LEU A 149 9.96 -2.37 2.74
N ALA A 150 9.05 -3.30 2.57
CA ALA A 150 9.02 -4.49 3.39
C ALA A 150 10.21 -5.41 3.15
N THR A 151 10.73 -5.43 1.92
CA THR A 151 11.85 -6.30 1.61
C THR A 151 13.20 -5.66 1.89
N LYS A 152 13.30 -4.32 1.85
CA LYS A 152 14.57 -3.68 2.12
C LYS A 152 14.98 -3.76 3.57
N THR A 153 14.02 -3.93 4.47
CA THR A 153 14.34 -3.96 5.89
C THR A 153 14.42 -5.37 6.40
N ALA A 154 14.24 -6.36 5.55
CA ALA A 154 14.34 -7.72 6.00
C ALA A 154 15.82 -7.99 6.26
N PRO A 155 16.19 -8.55 7.36
CA PRO A 155 17.61 -8.84 7.63
C PRO A 155 18.17 -9.86 6.66
#